data_42733c3ec136793a9854148ef66ca423
#
_entry.id   42733c3ec136793a9854148ef66ca423
#
_cell.length_a   1.000
_cell.length_b   1.000
_cell.length_c   1.000
_cell.angle_alpha   90.00
_cell.angle_beta   90.00
_cell.angle_gamma   90.00
#
_symmetry.space_group_name_H-M   'P 1'
#
loop_
_entity.id
_entity.type
_entity.pdbx_description
1 polymer ?
#
loop_
_entity_poly.entity_id
_entity_poly.type
_entity_poly.pdbx_seq_one_letter_code
_entity_poly.pdbx_strand_id
1 'polypeptide(L)'
;MQRQRQPQLMQALYGRNVWPAPRREGRDDSAVQGWNGQHPAFRRLLQEAPNALFIDVGVWKGQSTIYVARIIEELQLDGCVIAVDTFLGSPEHWGQEGELFDRVMGRPDLYETFAANVLEHGVAALVVPMPQTSVAAARILQARGITAGVVHVDASHEYKEVARDLEVYWPLVTPGGFLVGDDYHESWPGVVKAADEFAAQNRLDLVVDLPKFIFRKPA
;
A
#
# COMPACT_ATOMS: atom_id res chain seq x y z
N MET A 1 -23.32 -6.45 -7.94
CA MET A 1 -23.35 -6.19 -6.48
C MET A 1 -22.77 -4.80 -6.24
N GLN A 2 -23.44 -3.93 -5.49
CA GLN A 2 -22.94 -2.59 -5.24
C GLN A 2 -21.81 -2.68 -4.20
N ARG A 3 -20.59 -2.26 -4.57
CA ARG A 3 -19.44 -2.28 -3.65
C ARG A 3 -19.66 -1.25 -2.55
N GLN A 4 -19.65 -1.66 -1.29
CA GLN A 4 -19.98 -0.80 -0.14
C GLN A 4 -18.72 -0.39 0.64
N ARG A 5 -17.62 -1.14 0.51
CA ARG A 5 -16.45 -0.99 1.38
C ARG A 5 -15.74 0.36 1.27
N GLN A 6 -15.43 0.77 0.05
CA GLN A 6 -14.75 2.06 -0.17
C GLN A 6 -15.59 3.25 0.31
N PRO A 7 -16.89 3.38 -0.02
CA PRO A 7 -17.71 4.48 0.50
C PRO A 7 -17.81 4.51 2.03
N GLN A 8 -17.89 3.33 2.68
CA GLN A 8 -17.92 3.24 4.14
C GLN A 8 -16.61 3.75 4.77
N LEU A 9 -15.46 3.37 4.19
CA LEU A 9 -14.16 3.85 4.66
C LEU A 9 -13.97 5.34 4.41
N MET A 10 -14.38 5.85 3.25
CA MET A 10 -14.36 7.30 2.97
C MET A 10 -15.20 8.08 3.97
N GLN A 11 -16.40 7.57 4.29
CA GLN A 11 -17.24 8.18 5.33
C GLN A 11 -16.60 8.12 6.71
N ALA A 12 -15.99 7.00 7.09
CA ALA A 12 -15.36 6.81 8.40
C ALA A 12 -14.11 7.67 8.58
N LEU A 13 -13.31 7.86 7.53
CA LEU A 13 -12.03 8.58 7.59
C LEU A 13 -12.18 10.08 7.32
N TYR A 14 -13.05 10.46 6.37
CA TYR A 14 -13.12 11.84 5.85
C TYR A 14 -14.50 12.49 5.97
N GLY A 15 -15.53 11.74 6.36
CA GLY A 15 -16.92 12.24 6.38
C GLY A 15 -17.52 12.48 4.99
N ARG A 16 -16.78 12.19 3.91
CA ARG A 16 -17.22 12.40 2.51
C ARG A 16 -16.32 11.63 1.54
N ASN A 17 -16.78 11.50 0.29
CA ASN A 17 -15.88 11.12 -0.81
C ASN A 17 -14.90 12.27 -1.09
N VAL A 18 -13.60 11.97 -1.16
CA VAL A 18 -12.53 12.95 -1.42
C VAL A 18 -12.10 12.99 -2.88
N TRP A 19 -12.50 12.01 -3.69
CA TRP A 19 -12.20 12.03 -5.12
C TRP A 19 -13.02 13.09 -5.85
N PRO A 20 -12.41 13.88 -6.75
CA PRO A 20 -13.16 14.72 -7.68
C PRO A 20 -13.96 13.86 -8.65
N ALA A 21 -14.87 14.48 -9.39
CA ALA A 21 -15.54 13.80 -10.49
C ALA A 21 -14.50 13.29 -11.51
N PRO A 22 -14.66 12.05 -12.04
CA PRO A 22 -13.72 11.49 -12.99
C PRO A 22 -13.54 12.39 -14.21
N ARG A 23 -12.33 12.78 -14.53
CA ARG A 23 -11.99 13.39 -15.82
C ARG A 23 -11.62 12.26 -16.76
N ARG A 24 -12.28 12.18 -17.91
CA ARG A 24 -11.94 11.25 -19.00
C ARG A 24 -10.92 11.95 -19.93
N GLU A 25 -9.68 11.93 -19.54
CA GLU A 25 -8.57 12.28 -20.42
C GLU A 25 -7.73 11.02 -20.66
N GLY A 26 -6.95 10.99 -21.73
CA GLY A 26 -6.27 9.79 -22.20
C GLY A 26 -5.34 9.18 -21.16
N ARG A 27 -5.28 7.86 -21.18
CA ARG A 27 -4.51 7.04 -20.25
C ARG A 27 -3.03 7.11 -20.60
N ASP A 28 -2.20 7.61 -19.71
CA ASP A 28 -0.74 7.56 -19.80
C ASP A 28 -0.17 6.58 -18.78
N ASP A 29 0.09 5.34 -19.22
CA ASP A 29 0.67 4.31 -18.36
C ASP A 29 2.14 4.62 -17.96
N SER A 30 2.82 5.54 -18.65
CA SER A 30 4.20 5.94 -18.34
C SER A 30 4.30 6.74 -17.03
N ALA A 31 3.22 7.43 -16.65
CA ALA A 31 3.14 8.18 -15.40
C ALA A 31 3.07 7.26 -14.16
N VAL A 32 2.68 5.99 -14.34
CA VAL A 32 2.58 4.99 -13.26
C VAL A 32 3.92 4.27 -13.08
N GLN A 33 4.97 5.03 -12.86
CA GLN A 33 6.28 4.48 -12.59
C GLN A 33 6.35 3.97 -11.14
N GLY A 34 6.97 2.81 -10.94
CA GLY A 34 7.19 2.17 -9.64
C GLY A 34 8.06 0.93 -9.77
N TRP A 35 8.37 0.31 -8.66
CA TRP A 35 9.21 -0.88 -8.57
C TRP A 35 8.40 -2.02 -7.96
N ASN A 36 8.47 -3.23 -8.54
CA ASN A 36 7.87 -4.46 -8.00
C ASN A 36 6.37 -4.42 -7.62
N GLY A 37 5.66 -3.34 -7.95
CA GLY A 37 4.25 -3.12 -7.54
C GLY A 37 3.23 -4.03 -8.21
N GLN A 38 3.63 -4.80 -9.25
CA GLN A 38 2.73 -5.72 -9.99
C GLN A 38 3.05 -7.19 -9.68
N HIS A 39 3.21 -7.53 -8.41
CA HIS A 39 3.59 -8.88 -8.01
C HIS A 39 2.40 -9.85 -8.03
N PRO A 40 2.54 -11.07 -8.63
CA PRO A 40 1.44 -12.03 -8.79
C PRO A 40 0.90 -12.58 -7.45
N ALA A 41 1.71 -12.55 -6.39
CA ALA A 41 1.29 -12.96 -5.06
C ALA A 41 0.05 -12.20 -4.58
N PHE A 42 -0.12 -10.93 -4.92
CA PHE A 42 -1.27 -10.14 -4.46
C PHE A 42 -2.62 -10.75 -4.86
N ARG A 43 -2.71 -11.32 -6.06
CA ARG A 43 -3.94 -12.01 -6.49
C ARG A 43 -4.26 -13.20 -5.61
N ARG A 44 -3.27 -14.06 -5.36
CA ARG A 44 -3.41 -15.24 -4.49
C ARG A 44 -3.79 -14.84 -3.08
N LEU A 45 -3.07 -13.87 -2.50
CA LEU A 45 -3.31 -13.42 -1.12
C LEU A 45 -4.70 -12.81 -0.94
N LEU A 46 -5.19 -12.02 -1.91
CA LEU A 46 -6.56 -11.48 -1.88
C LEU A 46 -7.64 -12.56 -1.96
N GLN A 47 -7.38 -13.66 -2.66
CA GLN A 47 -8.32 -14.80 -2.74
C GLN A 47 -8.34 -15.63 -1.46
N GLU A 48 -7.20 -15.74 -0.76
CA GLU A 48 -7.04 -16.52 0.46
C GLU A 48 -7.40 -15.73 1.74
N ALA A 49 -7.33 -14.40 1.69
CA ALA A 49 -7.55 -13.54 2.83
C ALA A 49 -9.01 -13.55 3.31
N PRO A 50 -9.28 -13.38 4.62
CA PRO A 50 -10.64 -13.36 5.17
C PRO A 50 -11.52 -12.23 4.66
N ASN A 51 -10.90 -11.16 4.16
CA ASN A 51 -11.58 -10.03 3.52
C ASN A 51 -10.66 -9.37 2.49
N ALA A 52 -11.22 -8.64 1.55
CA ALA A 52 -10.49 -8.01 0.44
C ALA A 52 -10.13 -6.54 0.71
N LEU A 53 -10.07 -6.10 1.97
CA LEU A 53 -9.44 -4.83 2.30
C LEU A 53 -7.92 -5.00 2.22
N PHE A 54 -7.29 -4.14 1.43
CA PHE A 54 -5.85 -4.08 1.25
C PHE A 54 -5.32 -2.75 1.79
N ILE A 55 -4.33 -2.77 2.66
CA ILE A 55 -3.59 -1.57 3.08
C ILE A 55 -2.26 -1.60 2.33
N ASP A 56 -2.00 -0.56 1.55
CA ASP A 56 -0.80 -0.39 0.73
C ASP A 56 0.01 0.78 1.29
N VAL A 57 1.22 0.51 1.81
CA VAL A 57 2.06 1.48 2.52
C VAL A 57 3.32 1.73 1.71
N GLY A 58 3.54 2.99 1.31
CA GLY A 58 4.59 3.38 0.38
C GLY A 58 4.14 3.25 -1.07
N VAL A 59 3.07 3.97 -1.44
CA VAL A 59 2.42 3.77 -2.74
C VAL A 59 3.06 4.55 -3.89
N TRP A 60 3.93 5.54 -3.59
CA TRP A 60 4.61 6.33 -4.61
C TRP A 60 3.62 6.94 -5.61
N LYS A 61 3.77 6.62 -6.91
CA LYS A 61 2.88 7.05 -8.00
C LYS A 61 1.69 6.12 -8.24
N GLY A 62 1.52 5.07 -7.39
CA GLY A 62 0.33 4.22 -7.35
C GLY A 62 0.39 2.92 -8.12
N GLN A 63 1.57 2.41 -8.53
CA GLN A 63 1.67 1.17 -9.32
C GLN A 63 1.03 -0.03 -8.62
N SER A 64 1.42 -0.32 -7.37
CA SER A 64 0.86 -1.41 -6.56
C SER A 64 -0.62 -1.21 -6.29
N THR A 65 -1.01 -0.01 -5.86
CA THR A 65 -2.39 0.37 -5.58
C THR A 65 -3.33 0.13 -6.75
N ILE A 66 -2.94 0.59 -7.96
CA ILE A 66 -3.75 0.43 -9.18
C ILE A 66 -3.83 -1.05 -9.58
N TYR A 67 -2.71 -1.77 -9.51
CA TYR A 67 -2.66 -3.19 -9.82
C TYR A 67 -3.59 -4.01 -8.90
N VAL A 68 -3.52 -3.78 -7.59
CA VAL A 68 -4.38 -4.45 -6.59
C VAL A 68 -5.84 -4.06 -6.77
N ALA A 69 -6.15 -2.78 -7.02
CA ALA A 69 -7.52 -2.34 -7.28
C ALA A 69 -8.13 -3.04 -8.50
N ARG A 70 -7.36 -3.25 -9.56
CA ARG A 70 -7.79 -4.03 -10.74
C ARG A 70 -8.04 -5.50 -10.41
N ILE A 71 -7.19 -6.13 -9.59
CA ILE A 71 -7.43 -7.51 -9.12
C ILE A 71 -8.75 -7.60 -8.35
N ILE A 72 -9.02 -6.67 -7.43
CA ILE A 72 -10.27 -6.58 -6.68
C ILE A 72 -11.46 -6.44 -7.64
N GLU A 73 -11.30 -5.64 -8.71
CA GLU A 73 -12.33 -5.45 -9.73
C GLU A 73 -12.58 -6.70 -10.55
N GLU A 74 -11.53 -7.31 -11.10
CA GLU A 74 -11.59 -8.53 -11.92
C GLU A 74 -12.19 -9.72 -11.15
N LEU A 75 -11.81 -9.88 -9.88
CA LEU A 75 -12.32 -10.93 -9.01
C LEU A 75 -13.69 -10.61 -8.41
N GLN A 76 -14.23 -9.42 -8.69
CA GLN A 76 -15.52 -8.93 -8.17
C GLN A 76 -15.64 -8.98 -6.64
N LEU A 77 -14.52 -8.75 -5.95
CA LEU A 77 -14.47 -8.76 -4.49
C LEU A 77 -15.12 -7.51 -3.89
N ASP A 78 -15.76 -7.63 -2.73
CA ASP A 78 -16.16 -6.49 -1.91
C ASP A 78 -14.95 -5.99 -1.12
N GLY A 79 -14.09 -5.26 -1.80
CA GLY A 79 -12.80 -4.80 -1.30
C GLY A 79 -12.44 -3.41 -1.81
N CYS A 80 -11.37 -2.88 -1.25
CA CYS A 80 -10.72 -1.66 -1.71
C CYS A 80 -9.29 -1.58 -1.18
N VAL A 81 -8.53 -0.61 -1.65
CA VAL A 81 -7.15 -0.32 -1.25
C VAL A 81 -7.14 0.97 -0.43
N ILE A 82 -6.55 0.94 0.77
CA ILE A 82 -6.14 2.14 1.50
C ILE A 82 -4.70 2.43 1.11
N ALA A 83 -4.47 3.52 0.40
CA ALA A 83 -3.17 3.90 -0.14
C ALA A 83 -2.49 4.93 0.78
N VAL A 84 -1.48 4.47 1.51
CA VAL A 84 -0.76 5.25 2.52
C VAL A 84 0.59 5.68 1.97
N ASP A 85 0.84 6.99 1.95
CA ASP A 85 2.15 7.57 1.63
C ASP A 85 2.22 8.99 2.18
N THR A 86 3.41 9.49 2.45
CA THR A 86 3.61 10.91 2.74
C THR A 86 3.50 11.77 1.48
N PHE A 87 3.78 11.17 0.32
CA PHE A 87 3.94 11.83 -0.98
C PHE A 87 5.03 12.92 -0.97
N LEU A 88 6.05 12.72 -0.13
CA LEU A 88 7.20 13.62 -0.02
C LEU A 88 8.46 13.03 -0.67
N GLY A 89 8.42 11.76 -1.06
CA GLY A 89 9.58 11.01 -1.52
C GLY A 89 10.53 10.64 -0.38
N SER A 90 11.34 9.62 -0.58
CA SER A 90 12.40 9.22 0.34
C SER A 90 13.72 9.97 0.07
N PRO A 91 14.66 9.99 1.02
CA PRO A 91 15.95 10.68 0.85
C PRO A 91 16.71 10.28 -0.41
N GLU A 92 16.70 8.98 -0.77
CA GLU A 92 17.34 8.49 -1.98
C GLU A 92 16.75 9.08 -3.26
N HIS A 93 15.43 9.32 -3.30
CA HIS A 93 14.76 9.94 -4.45
C HIS A 93 15.13 11.43 -4.61
N TRP A 94 15.47 12.10 -3.52
CA TRP A 94 15.91 13.48 -3.55
C TRP A 94 17.37 13.64 -4.00
N GLY A 95 18.18 12.58 -3.84
CA GLY A 95 19.60 12.54 -4.20
C GLY A 95 19.89 11.97 -5.59
N GLN A 96 18.91 11.42 -6.30
CA GLN A 96 19.12 10.83 -7.63
C GLN A 96 19.29 11.91 -8.71
N GLU A 97 20.19 11.63 -9.67
CA GLU A 97 20.27 12.41 -10.91
C GLU A 97 19.03 12.07 -11.78
N GLY A 98 18.32 13.09 -12.19
CA GLY A 98 17.06 12.98 -12.90
C GLY A 98 15.87 13.26 -11.98
N GLU A 99 14.93 14.04 -12.47
CA GLU A 99 13.75 14.41 -11.69
C GLU A 99 12.73 13.28 -11.72
N LEU A 100 12.60 12.57 -10.59
CA LEU A 100 11.57 11.55 -10.43
C LEU A 100 10.18 12.15 -10.17
N PHE A 101 10.13 13.43 -9.76
CA PHE A 101 8.93 14.21 -9.51
C PHE A 101 9.24 15.70 -9.62
N ASP A 102 8.25 16.49 -9.97
CA ASP A 102 8.32 17.94 -9.96
C ASP A 102 8.18 18.49 -8.54
N ARG A 103 8.63 19.74 -8.35
CA ARG A 103 8.53 20.44 -7.06
C ARG A 103 7.71 21.72 -7.23
N VAL A 104 6.55 21.74 -6.62
CA VAL A 104 5.67 22.92 -6.62
C VAL A 104 5.75 23.59 -5.26
N MET A 105 6.28 24.82 -5.24
CA MET A 105 6.50 25.59 -4.00
C MET A 105 7.31 24.83 -2.94
N GLY A 106 8.33 24.06 -3.39
CA GLY A 106 9.20 23.25 -2.53
C GLY A 106 8.62 21.90 -2.10
N ARG A 107 7.40 21.54 -2.49
CA ARG A 107 6.74 20.27 -2.23
C ARG A 107 6.77 19.39 -3.49
N PRO A 108 7.08 18.09 -3.38
CA PRO A 108 6.86 17.15 -4.48
C PRO A 108 5.40 17.11 -4.93
N ASP A 109 5.17 16.95 -6.23
CA ASP A 109 3.84 16.78 -6.83
C ASP A 109 3.38 15.32 -6.85
N LEU A 110 4.00 14.46 -6.04
CA LEU A 110 3.74 13.03 -5.99
C LEU A 110 2.28 12.69 -5.68
N TYR A 111 1.63 13.45 -4.80
CA TYR A 111 0.22 13.23 -4.50
C TYR A 111 -0.67 13.52 -5.70
N GLU A 112 -0.41 14.62 -6.40
CA GLU A 112 -1.13 15.00 -7.59
C GLU A 112 -0.94 13.97 -8.72
N THR A 113 0.29 13.48 -8.90
CA THR A 113 0.62 12.41 -9.85
C THR A 113 -0.09 11.10 -9.50
N PHE A 114 -0.02 10.68 -8.23
CA PHE A 114 -0.75 9.50 -7.73
C PHE A 114 -2.26 9.63 -7.98
N ALA A 115 -2.84 10.78 -7.62
CA ALA A 115 -4.27 11.01 -7.76
C ALA A 115 -4.71 11.02 -9.24
N ALA A 116 -3.92 11.63 -10.12
CA ALA A 116 -4.16 11.60 -11.57
C ALA A 116 -4.13 10.15 -12.09
N ASN A 117 -3.10 9.37 -11.75
CA ASN A 117 -2.98 7.96 -12.14
C ASN A 117 -4.19 7.12 -11.70
N VAL A 118 -4.64 7.28 -10.45
CA VAL A 118 -5.82 6.56 -9.93
C VAL A 118 -7.09 6.92 -10.71
N LEU A 119 -7.27 8.20 -11.03
CA LEU A 119 -8.43 8.70 -11.80
C LEU A 119 -8.38 8.24 -13.26
N GLU A 120 -7.24 8.35 -13.93
CA GLU A 120 -7.04 7.95 -15.33
C GLU A 120 -7.22 6.45 -15.52
N HIS A 121 -6.77 5.65 -14.53
CA HIS A 121 -6.96 4.20 -14.55
C HIS A 121 -8.37 3.76 -14.16
N GLY A 122 -9.26 4.69 -13.80
CA GLY A 122 -10.67 4.43 -13.49
C GLY A 122 -10.91 3.67 -12.20
N VAL A 123 -9.91 3.58 -11.30
CA VAL A 123 -9.99 2.77 -10.08
C VAL A 123 -10.31 3.58 -8.81
N ALA A 124 -10.60 4.86 -8.93
CA ALA A 124 -10.88 5.76 -7.79
C ALA A 124 -12.01 5.24 -6.86
N ALA A 125 -12.99 4.52 -7.40
CA ALA A 125 -14.05 3.88 -6.62
C ALA A 125 -13.58 2.69 -5.76
N LEU A 126 -12.30 2.30 -5.89
CA LEU A 126 -11.67 1.20 -5.15
C LEU A 126 -10.50 1.68 -4.30
N VAL A 127 -10.16 2.96 -4.31
CA VAL A 127 -8.98 3.51 -3.62
C VAL A 127 -9.40 4.54 -2.59
N VAL A 128 -8.81 4.45 -1.40
CA VAL A 128 -8.92 5.44 -0.32
C VAL A 128 -7.53 6.03 -0.12
N PRO A 129 -7.25 7.25 -0.60
CA PRO A 129 -5.94 7.87 -0.40
C PRO A 129 -5.77 8.26 1.06
N MET A 130 -4.59 8.05 1.61
CA MET A 130 -4.26 8.39 3.00
C MET A 130 -2.89 9.07 3.08
N PRO A 131 -2.81 10.39 2.81
CA PRO A 131 -1.56 11.15 2.82
C PRO A 131 -1.08 11.35 4.26
N GLN A 132 -0.37 10.35 4.78
CA GLN A 132 0.14 10.28 6.14
C GLN A 132 1.48 9.55 6.17
N THR A 133 2.24 9.72 7.26
CA THR A 133 3.35 8.81 7.57
C THR A 133 2.81 7.42 7.89
N SER A 134 3.59 6.36 7.65
CA SER A 134 3.19 4.98 7.94
C SER A 134 2.67 4.81 9.37
N VAL A 135 3.42 5.31 10.35
CA VAL A 135 3.05 5.21 11.77
C VAL A 135 1.78 5.99 12.11
N ALA A 136 1.60 7.20 11.57
CA ALA A 136 0.38 7.98 11.82
C ALA A 136 -0.84 7.30 11.19
N ALA A 137 -0.71 6.80 9.96
CA ALA A 137 -1.76 6.05 9.30
C ALA A 137 -2.17 4.81 10.10
N ALA A 138 -1.19 3.99 10.52
CA ALA A 138 -1.46 2.80 11.33
C ALA A 138 -2.25 3.14 12.61
N ARG A 139 -1.87 4.20 13.33
CA ARG A 139 -2.56 4.64 14.55
C ARG A 139 -3.99 5.12 14.28
N ILE A 140 -4.21 5.85 13.18
CA ILE A 140 -5.54 6.31 12.78
C ILE A 140 -6.43 5.11 12.46
N LEU A 141 -5.93 4.16 11.66
CA LEU A 141 -6.67 2.96 11.28
C LEU A 141 -7.01 2.10 12.50
N GLN A 142 -6.06 1.94 13.42
CA GLN A 142 -6.24 1.23 14.68
C GLN A 142 -7.30 1.89 15.56
N ALA A 143 -7.26 3.22 15.72
CA ALA A 143 -8.25 3.96 16.48
C ALA A 143 -9.67 3.88 15.89
N ARG A 144 -9.79 3.57 14.60
CA ARG A 144 -11.06 3.36 13.90
C ARG A 144 -11.48 1.89 13.83
N GLY A 145 -10.70 0.97 14.42
CA GLY A 145 -10.99 -0.47 14.40
C GLY A 145 -10.93 -1.08 12.99
N ILE A 146 -10.17 -0.48 12.07
CA ILE A 146 -10.03 -0.94 10.68
C ILE A 146 -8.94 -2.01 10.64
N THR A 147 -9.30 -3.21 10.16
CA THR A 147 -8.37 -4.32 9.90
C THR A 147 -8.48 -4.79 8.45
N ALA A 148 -7.38 -5.22 7.87
CA ALA A 148 -7.28 -5.62 6.47
C ALA A 148 -6.96 -7.12 6.33
N GLY A 149 -7.45 -7.72 5.25
CA GLY A 149 -7.08 -9.07 4.86
C GLY A 149 -5.62 -9.16 4.39
N VAL A 150 -5.13 -8.09 3.75
CA VAL A 150 -3.73 -7.97 3.31
C VAL A 150 -3.19 -6.59 3.67
N VAL A 151 -2.00 -6.55 4.26
CA VAL A 151 -1.23 -5.33 4.47
C VAL A 151 0.08 -5.48 3.70
N HIS A 152 0.39 -4.54 2.82
CA HIS A 152 1.65 -4.46 2.08
C HIS A 152 2.48 -3.29 2.59
N VAL A 153 3.74 -3.52 2.93
CA VAL A 153 4.68 -2.53 3.47
C VAL A 153 5.87 -2.41 2.52
N ASP A 154 5.97 -1.25 1.89
CA ASP A 154 6.98 -0.89 0.88
C ASP A 154 7.33 0.61 1.01
N ALA A 155 7.68 1.05 2.23
CA ALA A 155 7.85 2.49 2.53
C ALA A 155 9.29 2.92 2.75
N SER A 156 10.11 2.11 3.40
CA SER A 156 11.51 2.40 3.72
C SER A 156 12.35 1.13 3.63
N HIS A 157 13.67 1.32 3.40
CA HIS A 157 14.64 0.21 3.36
C HIS A 157 15.57 0.19 4.59
N GLU A 158 15.42 1.20 5.48
CA GLU A 158 16.18 1.30 6.71
C GLU A 158 15.62 0.35 7.79
N TYR A 159 16.50 -0.45 8.41
CA TYR A 159 16.14 -1.48 9.39
C TYR A 159 15.14 -1.00 10.45
N LYS A 160 15.40 0.18 11.07
CA LYS A 160 14.56 0.69 12.18
C LYS A 160 13.14 1.05 11.72
N GLU A 161 13.04 1.56 10.51
CA GLU A 161 11.76 1.99 9.93
C GLU A 161 10.95 0.79 9.49
N VAL A 162 11.59 -0.17 8.79
CA VAL A 162 10.93 -1.44 8.41
C VAL A 162 10.46 -2.21 9.64
N ALA A 163 11.33 -2.40 10.66
CA ALA A 163 10.96 -3.08 11.89
C ALA A 163 9.78 -2.38 12.57
N ARG A 164 9.77 -1.04 12.59
CA ARG A 164 8.68 -0.25 13.16
C ARG A 164 7.38 -0.42 12.39
N ASP A 165 7.45 -0.44 11.07
CA ASP A 165 6.27 -0.62 10.23
C ASP A 165 5.67 -2.02 10.41
N LEU A 166 6.48 -3.07 10.44
CA LEU A 166 6.01 -4.42 10.75
C LEU A 166 5.28 -4.49 12.10
N GLU A 167 5.83 -3.86 13.15
CA GLU A 167 5.21 -3.80 14.48
C GLU A 167 3.85 -3.09 14.49
N VAL A 168 3.75 -1.92 13.84
CA VAL A 168 2.53 -1.11 13.93
C VAL A 168 1.42 -1.59 13.00
N TYR A 169 1.77 -2.28 11.89
CA TYR A 169 0.80 -2.82 10.95
C TYR A 169 0.36 -4.25 11.26
N TRP A 170 1.16 -5.06 11.98
CA TRP A 170 0.75 -6.40 12.36
C TRP A 170 -0.60 -6.48 13.10
N PRO A 171 -0.92 -5.59 14.06
CA PRO A 171 -2.25 -5.57 14.68
C PRO A 171 -3.40 -5.33 13.71
N LEU A 172 -3.14 -4.62 12.59
CA LEU A 172 -4.14 -4.29 11.58
C LEU A 172 -4.44 -5.44 10.60
N VAL A 173 -3.60 -6.47 10.58
CA VAL A 173 -3.89 -7.69 9.80
C VAL A 173 -5.02 -8.46 10.47
N THR A 174 -6.06 -8.79 9.75
CA THR A 174 -7.15 -9.65 10.23
C THR A 174 -6.61 -11.06 10.54
N PRO A 175 -7.06 -11.77 11.60
CA PRO A 175 -6.71 -13.18 11.81
C PRO A 175 -6.93 -14.01 10.53
N GLY A 176 -5.97 -14.84 10.16
CA GLY A 176 -5.93 -15.57 8.88
C GLY A 176 -5.46 -14.77 7.65
N GLY A 177 -5.29 -13.45 7.79
CA GLY A 177 -4.79 -12.55 6.73
C GLY A 177 -3.27 -12.52 6.63
N PHE A 178 -2.75 -11.57 5.84
CA PHE A 178 -1.34 -11.53 5.45
C PHE A 178 -0.72 -10.15 5.67
N LEU A 179 0.53 -10.14 6.13
CA LEU A 179 1.44 -9.00 6.02
C LEU A 179 2.50 -9.35 4.98
N VAL A 180 2.67 -8.47 4.01
CA VAL A 180 3.64 -8.60 2.91
C VAL A 180 4.61 -7.44 2.99
N GLY A 181 5.89 -7.68 2.89
CA GLY A 181 6.88 -6.64 2.66
C GLY A 181 7.54 -6.77 1.31
N ASP A 182 8.16 -5.70 0.85
CA ASP A 182 8.95 -5.68 -0.38
C ASP A 182 10.45 -5.71 -0.06
N ASP A 183 11.25 -5.82 -1.12
CA ASP A 183 12.71 -5.65 -1.11
C ASP A 183 13.49 -6.63 -0.20
N TYR A 184 12.96 -7.86 -0.06
CA TYR A 184 13.70 -8.92 0.62
C TYR A 184 14.86 -9.40 -0.27
N HIS A 185 15.91 -8.61 -0.33
CA HIS A 185 17.07 -8.82 -1.18
C HIS A 185 18.35 -8.36 -0.50
N GLU A 186 19.48 -8.97 -0.86
CA GLU A 186 20.80 -8.65 -0.28
C GLU A 186 21.22 -7.18 -0.41
N SER A 187 20.72 -6.48 -1.42
CA SER A 187 20.92 -5.04 -1.59
C SER A 187 20.26 -4.21 -0.49
N TRP A 188 19.29 -4.77 0.22
CA TRP A 188 18.56 -4.12 1.31
C TRP A 188 18.70 -4.90 2.62
N PRO A 189 19.91 -4.99 3.21
CA PRO A 189 20.15 -5.80 4.40
C PRO A 189 19.33 -5.37 5.62
N GLY A 190 18.89 -4.11 5.65
CA GLY A 190 17.98 -3.59 6.69
C GLY A 190 16.61 -4.24 6.63
N VAL A 191 16.06 -4.44 5.42
CA VAL A 191 14.77 -5.13 5.19
C VAL A 191 14.87 -6.60 5.60
N VAL A 192 15.89 -7.31 5.07
CA VAL A 192 16.10 -8.74 5.38
C VAL A 192 16.19 -8.95 6.89
N LYS A 193 17.03 -8.16 7.56
CA LYS A 193 17.21 -8.26 9.01
C LYS A 193 15.90 -8.00 9.77
N ALA A 194 15.14 -6.97 9.40
CA ALA A 194 13.88 -6.64 10.07
C ALA A 194 12.85 -7.76 9.90
N ALA A 195 12.72 -8.33 8.70
CA ALA A 195 11.81 -9.44 8.42
C ALA A 195 12.18 -10.70 9.22
N ASP A 196 13.46 -11.09 9.22
CA ASP A 196 13.95 -12.28 9.93
C ASP A 196 13.73 -12.16 11.44
N GLU A 197 14.07 -11.00 12.02
CA GLU A 197 13.89 -10.76 13.46
C GLU A 197 12.39 -10.73 13.84
N PHE A 198 11.55 -10.11 13.01
CA PHE A 198 10.11 -10.09 13.23
C PHE A 198 9.51 -11.51 13.19
N ALA A 199 9.94 -12.35 12.24
CA ALA A 199 9.56 -13.75 12.16
C ALA A 199 9.93 -14.51 13.44
N ALA A 200 11.19 -14.38 13.87
CA ALA A 200 11.71 -15.06 15.06
C ALA A 200 10.99 -14.63 16.35
N GLN A 201 10.82 -13.32 16.56
CA GLN A 201 10.16 -12.75 17.75
C GLN A 201 8.70 -13.16 17.88
N ASN A 202 7.99 -13.26 16.75
CA ASN A 202 6.56 -13.58 16.71
C ASN A 202 6.28 -15.06 16.44
N ARG A 203 7.33 -15.90 16.25
CA ARG A 203 7.24 -17.33 15.91
C ARG A 203 6.40 -17.57 14.67
N LEU A 204 6.66 -16.78 13.62
CA LEU A 204 5.96 -16.84 12.34
C LEU A 204 6.83 -17.55 11.29
N ASP A 205 6.16 -18.26 10.41
CA ASP A 205 6.80 -18.75 9.19
C ASP A 205 7.01 -17.56 8.23
N LEU A 206 8.26 -17.39 7.79
CA LEU A 206 8.64 -16.44 6.76
C LEU A 206 8.60 -17.13 5.41
N VAL A 207 7.63 -16.74 4.58
CA VAL A 207 7.57 -17.19 3.18
C VAL A 207 8.21 -16.13 2.29
N VAL A 208 9.22 -16.53 1.50
CA VAL A 208 9.91 -15.64 0.57
C VAL A 208 9.43 -15.94 -0.85
N ASP A 209 8.90 -14.92 -1.52
CA ASP A 209 8.44 -14.92 -2.91
C ASP A 209 9.04 -13.66 -3.57
N LEU A 210 10.31 -13.75 -3.91
CA LEU A 210 11.17 -12.60 -4.25
C LEU A 210 10.55 -11.64 -5.28
N PRO A 211 10.67 -10.34 -5.04
CA PRO A 211 11.36 -9.68 -3.92
C PRO A 211 10.51 -9.52 -2.66
N LYS A 212 9.33 -10.16 -2.59
CA LYS A 212 8.43 -10.08 -1.45
C LYS A 212 8.77 -11.08 -0.35
N PHE A 213 8.46 -10.69 0.90
CA PHE A 213 8.33 -11.60 2.04
C PHE A 213 6.91 -11.54 2.60
N ILE A 214 6.43 -12.65 3.14
CA ILE A 214 5.03 -12.81 3.51
C ILE A 214 4.92 -13.49 4.87
N PHE A 215 4.15 -12.89 5.75
CA PHE A 215 3.70 -13.50 7.00
C PHE A 215 2.21 -13.75 6.96
N ARG A 216 1.78 -14.94 7.39
CA ARG A 216 0.37 -15.24 7.62
C ARG A 216 0.04 -15.07 9.09
N LYS A 217 -0.98 -14.28 9.40
CA LYS A 217 -1.47 -14.16 10.78
C LYS A 217 -2.26 -15.40 11.18
N PRO A 218 -1.99 -16.00 12.33
CA PRO A 218 -2.81 -17.09 12.85
C PRO A 218 -4.30 -16.71 12.89
N ALA A 219 -5.18 -17.71 12.67
CA ALA A 219 -6.64 -17.55 12.67
C ALA A 219 -7.20 -17.41 14.10
#